data_ef970a8a25e7562a732c252ab374d1af
#
_entry.id   ef970a8a25e7562a732c252ab374d1af
#
_cell.length_a   1.000
_cell.length_b   1.000
_cell.length_c   1.000
_cell.angle_alpha   90.00
_cell.angle_beta   90.00
_cell.angle_gamma   90.00
#
_symmetry.space_group_name_H-M   'P 1'
#
loop_
_entity.id
_entity.type
_entity.pdbx_description
1 polymer ?
#
loop_
_entity_poly.entity_id
_entity_poly.type
_entity_poly.pdbx_seq_one_letter_code
_entity_poly.pdbx_strand_id
1 'polypeptide(L)'
;FLHKSCAEVYPYTEHEIIILMNIAACNARTGNPEGEIQIYNMLLKCFQNGYISGEKCIQLKITILRNLAYALGRKEKYHAAIKMTECVKKLSLKYDYGYKLCIAINDMSWIYRNLYENELQEEYYNIGKQQYRQAYYLALARKDNILAEKLKNGYQRFYQSDIEIV
;
A
#
# COMPACT_ATOMS: atom_id res chain seq x y z
N PHE A 1 10.07 -26.94 2.69
CA PHE A 1 9.77 -26.00 1.59
C PHE A 1 10.47 -24.62 1.71
N LEU A 2 11.11 -24.29 2.83
CA LEU A 2 11.73 -23.00 3.09
C LEU A 2 13.26 -22.98 3.03
N HIS A 3 13.90 -24.06 2.55
CA HIS A 3 15.36 -24.18 2.43
C HIS A 3 15.85 -24.21 0.98
N LYS A 4 15.28 -23.40 0.09
CA LYS A 4 16.04 -23.04 -1.10
C LYS A 4 17.01 -21.94 -0.70
N SER A 5 18.28 -22.30 -0.57
CA SER A 5 19.36 -21.32 -0.48
C SER A 5 19.20 -20.34 -1.64
N CYS A 6 19.49 -19.05 -1.45
CA CYS A 6 19.40 -18.01 -2.48
C CYS A 6 20.27 -18.26 -3.73
N ALA A 7 20.84 -19.42 -3.90
CA ALA A 7 21.78 -19.77 -4.97
C ALA A 7 21.14 -20.45 -6.18
N GLU A 8 19.93 -21.00 -6.07
CA GLU A 8 19.21 -21.57 -7.22
C GLU A 8 17.93 -20.82 -7.47
N VAL A 9 18.01 -19.90 -8.37
CA VAL A 9 16.95 -18.95 -8.65
C VAL A 9 16.07 -19.49 -9.76
N TYR A 10 15.04 -20.22 -9.37
CA TYR A 10 13.91 -20.48 -10.25
C TYR A 10 12.93 -19.29 -10.17
N PRO A 11 12.44 -18.79 -11.32
CA PRO A 11 11.42 -17.77 -11.32
C PRO A 11 10.18 -18.29 -10.59
N TYR A 12 9.67 -17.48 -9.63
CA TYR A 12 8.40 -17.80 -8.99
C TYR A 12 7.26 -17.67 -10.00
N THR A 13 6.37 -18.66 -10.03
CA THR A 13 5.12 -18.57 -10.75
C THR A 13 4.16 -17.61 -10.05
N GLU A 14 3.18 -17.09 -10.79
CA GLU A 14 2.12 -16.24 -10.22
C GLU A 14 1.42 -16.93 -9.03
N HIS A 15 1.15 -18.24 -9.14
CA HIS A 15 0.52 -19.01 -8.06
C HIS A 15 1.38 -19.11 -6.81
N GLU A 16 2.68 -19.32 -6.95
CA GLU A 16 3.60 -19.35 -5.80
C GLU A 16 3.67 -17.98 -5.11
N ILE A 17 3.65 -16.89 -5.87
CA ILE A 17 3.60 -15.54 -5.31
C ILE A 17 2.31 -15.35 -4.52
N ILE A 18 1.16 -15.75 -5.06
CA ILE A 18 -0.14 -15.65 -4.38
C ILE A 18 -0.14 -16.49 -3.10
N ILE A 19 0.41 -17.71 -3.13
CA ILE A 19 0.54 -18.56 -1.94
C ILE A 19 1.40 -17.86 -0.87
N LEU A 20 2.55 -17.32 -1.25
CA LEU A 20 3.43 -16.59 -0.32
C LEU A 20 2.76 -15.34 0.25
N MET A 21 1.99 -14.60 -0.56
CA MET A 21 1.18 -13.47 -0.09
C MET A 21 0.12 -13.90 0.92
N ASN A 22 -0.53 -15.05 0.71
CA ASN A 22 -1.49 -15.60 1.67
C ASN A 22 -0.82 -16.04 2.97
N ILE A 23 0.38 -16.62 2.91
CA ILE A 23 1.18 -16.94 4.10
C ILE A 23 1.54 -15.66 4.86
N ALA A 24 1.94 -14.60 4.16
CA ALA A 24 2.20 -13.30 4.77
C ALA A 24 0.93 -12.74 5.46
N ALA A 25 -0.23 -12.84 4.82
CA ALA A 25 -1.49 -12.42 5.41
C ALA A 25 -1.88 -13.26 6.65
N CYS A 26 -1.56 -14.56 6.67
CA CYS A 26 -1.73 -15.41 7.85
C CYS A 26 -0.80 -14.95 8.99
N ASN A 27 0.47 -14.65 8.70
CA ASN A 27 1.40 -14.09 9.68
C ASN A 27 0.86 -12.80 10.30
N ALA A 28 0.29 -11.90 9.49
CA ALA A 28 -0.35 -10.69 9.98
C ALA A 28 -1.47 -10.98 10.99
N ARG A 29 -2.34 -11.96 10.69
CA ARG A 29 -3.48 -12.33 11.54
C ARG A 29 -3.09 -13.07 12.82
N THR A 30 -1.99 -13.79 12.80
CA THR A 30 -1.46 -14.55 13.95
C THR A 30 -0.51 -13.73 14.82
N GLY A 31 -0.37 -12.42 14.56
CA GLY A 31 0.48 -11.54 15.36
C GLY A 31 1.97 -11.68 15.08
N ASN A 32 2.36 -12.19 13.91
CA ASN A 32 3.75 -12.28 13.46
C ASN A 32 4.04 -11.27 12.31
N PRO A 33 4.08 -9.96 12.58
CA PRO A 33 4.31 -8.94 11.56
C PRO A 33 5.72 -8.99 10.97
N GLU A 34 6.70 -9.52 11.70
CA GLU A 34 8.06 -9.71 11.19
C GLU A 34 8.08 -10.75 10.06
N GLY A 35 7.41 -11.88 10.24
CA GLY A 35 7.26 -12.91 9.20
C GLY A 35 6.53 -12.39 7.97
N GLU A 36 5.50 -11.55 8.16
CA GLU A 36 4.81 -10.87 7.06
C GLU A 36 5.77 -9.99 6.26
N ILE A 37 6.50 -9.10 6.93
CA ILE A 37 7.46 -8.16 6.31
C ILE A 37 8.57 -8.92 5.59
N GLN A 38 9.09 -9.99 6.18
CA GLN A 38 10.14 -10.82 5.56
C GLN A 38 9.69 -11.40 4.23
N ILE A 39 8.48 -11.95 4.16
CA ILE A 39 7.92 -12.53 2.92
C ILE A 39 7.76 -11.45 1.84
N TYR A 40 7.18 -10.29 2.18
CA TYR A 40 7.04 -9.23 1.18
C TYR A 40 8.38 -8.70 0.69
N ASN A 41 9.38 -8.54 1.56
CA ASN A 41 10.72 -8.13 1.15
C ASN A 41 11.40 -9.16 0.25
N MET A 42 11.25 -10.45 0.55
CA MET A 42 11.74 -11.54 -0.30
C MET A 42 11.11 -11.47 -1.70
N LEU A 43 9.79 -11.34 -1.78
CA LEU A 43 9.08 -11.22 -3.05
C LEU A 43 9.54 -9.98 -3.84
N LEU A 44 9.74 -8.83 -3.19
CA LEU A 44 10.25 -7.62 -3.86
C LEU A 44 11.65 -7.79 -4.41
N LYS A 45 12.53 -8.51 -3.72
CA LYS A 45 13.87 -8.87 -4.24
C LYS A 45 13.76 -9.72 -5.50
N CYS A 46 12.82 -10.67 -5.56
CA CYS A 46 12.58 -11.48 -6.76
C CYS A 46 12.16 -10.61 -7.96
N PHE A 47 11.35 -9.58 -7.75
CA PHE A 47 11.01 -8.61 -8.81
C PHE A 47 12.21 -7.77 -9.24
N GLN A 48 13.09 -7.37 -8.32
CA GLN A 48 14.28 -6.60 -8.63
C GLN A 48 15.29 -7.39 -9.47
N ASN A 49 15.41 -8.68 -9.19
CA ASN A 49 16.35 -9.58 -9.86
C ASN A 49 15.80 -10.12 -11.20
N GLY A 50 14.61 -9.67 -11.64
CA GLY A 50 14.03 -10.09 -12.91
C GLY A 50 13.43 -11.49 -12.90
N TYR A 51 13.31 -12.14 -11.75
CA TYR A 51 12.73 -13.48 -11.61
C TYR A 51 11.21 -13.51 -11.79
N ILE A 52 10.59 -12.37 -11.77
CA ILE A 52 9.18 -12.17 -11.98
C ILE A 52 9.03 -11.05 -13.01
N SER A 53 8.51 -11.36 -14.18
CA SER A 53 8.32 -10.40 -15.28
C SER A 53 6.92 -10.53 -15.89
N GLY A 54 6.52 -9.53 -16.66
CA GLY A 54 5.23 -9.48 -17.35
C GLY A 54 4.24 -8.48 -16.74
N GLU A 55 3.21 -8.14 -17.49
CA GLU A 55 2.25 -7.08 -17.11
C GLU A 55 1.43 -7.46 -15.86
N LYS A 56 0.97 -8.71 -15.75
CA LYS A 56 0.27 -9.22 -14.55
C LYS A 56 1.14 -9.10 -13.29
N CYS A 57 2.44 -9.26 -13.44
CA CYS A 57 3.39 -9.15 -12.34
C CYS A 57 3.48 -7.74 -11.76
N ILE A 58 3.20 -6.70 -12.56
CA ILE A 58 3.16 -5.32 -12.07
C ILE A 58 2.02 -5.12 -11.08
N GLN A 59 0.86 -5.69 -11.35
CA GLN A 59 -0.28 -5.62 -10.41
C GLN A 59 0.02 -6.36 -9.10
N LEU A 60 0.69 -7.51 -9.16
CA LEU A 60 1.15 -8.23 -7.98
C LEU A 60 2.18 -7.42 -7.20
N LYS A 61 3.15 -6.81 -7.90
CA LYS A 61 4.15 -5.94 -7.27
C LYS A 61 3.51 -4.77 -6.54
N ILE A 62 2.52 -4.11 -7.15
CA ILE A 62 1.77 -3.02 -6.53
C ILE A 62 1.07 -3.53 -5.26
N THR A 63 0.45 -4.69 -5.32
CA THR A 63 -0.25 -5.29 -4.17
C THR A 63 0.72 -5.63 -3.03
N ILE A 64 1.88 -6.20 -3.37
CA ILE A 64 2.93 -6.52 -2.39
C ILE A 64 3.49 -5.26 -1.72
N LEU A 65 3.82 -4.22 -2.50
CA LEU A 65 4.29 -2.94 -1.97
C LEU A 65 3.27 -2.30 -1.03
N ARG A 66 1.99 -2.34 -1.41
CA ARG A 66 0.90 -1.82 -0.59
C ARG A 66 0.77 -2.58 0.74
N ASN A 67 0.77 -3.91 0.69
CA ASN A 67 0.67 -4.75 1.87
C ASN A 67 1.88 -4.56 2.79
N LEU A 68 3.09 -4.43 2.20
CA LEU A 68 4.29 -4.10 2.96
C LEU A 68 4.19 -2.73 3.64
N ALA A 69 3.63 -1.72 2.96
CA ALA A 69 3.40 -0.41 3.57
C ALA A 69 2.47 -0.51 4.79
N TYR A 70 1.40 -1.28 4.71
CA TYR A 70 0.52 -1.53 5.86
C TYR A 70 1.23 -2.26 7.00
N ALA A 71 2.01 -3.30 6.70
CA ALA A 71 2.77 -4.04 7.70
C ALA A 71 3.78 -3.12 8.42
N LEU A 72 4.47 -2.27 7.67
CA LEU A 72 5.40 -1.27 8.20
C LEU A 72 4.68 -0.22 9.07
N GLY A 73 3.52 0.27 8.62
CA GLY A 73 2.70 1.23 9.37
C GLY A 73 2.22 0.65 10.71
N ARG A 74 1.77 -0.62 10.74
CA ARG A 74 1.41 -1.30 11.99
C ARG A 74 2.60 -1.49 12.96
N LYS A 75 3.83 -1.46 12.44
CA LYS A 75 5.08 -1.48 13.22
C LYS A 75 5.62 -0.08 13.49
N GLU A 76 4.81 0.95 13.29
CA GLU A 76 5.17 2.36 13.50
C GLU A 76 6.38 2.83 12.66
N LYS A 77 6.75 2.07 11.62
CA LYS A 77 7.80 2.43 10.67
C LYS A 77 7.23 3.32 9.55
N TYR A 78 6.61 4.44 9.94
CA TYR A 78 5.82 5.29 9.04
C TYR A 78 6.61 5.83 7.85
N HIS A 79 7.84 6.30 8.04
CA HIS A 79 8.67 6.80 6.94
C HIS A 79 9.00 5.72 5.91
N ALA A 80 9.19 4.47 6.35
CA ALA A 80 9.38 3.36 5.42
C ALA A 80 8.06 3.01 4.70
N ALA A 81 6.92 3.06 5.39
CA ALA A 81 5.60 2.87 4.81
C ALA A 81 5.28 3.93 3.73
N ILE A 82 5.61 5.20 3.99
CA ILE A 82 5.48 6.30 3.01
C ILE A 82 6.28 5.98 1.75
N LYS A 83 7.55 5.57 1.88
CA LYS A 83 8.39 5.22 0.71
C LYS A 83 7.76 4.10 -0.13
N MET A 84 7.21 3.07 0.51
CA MET A 84 6.54 1.97 -0.23
C MET A 84 5.28 2.48 -0.93
N THR A 85 4.48 3.30 -0.27
CA THR A 85 3.26 3.86 -0.87
C THR A 85 3.57 4.82 -2.02
N GLU A 86 4.65 5.59 -1.95
CA GLU A 86 5.13 6.41 -3.08
C GLU A 86 5.53 5.53 -4.28
N CYS A 87 6.15 4.37 -4.04
CA CYS A 87 6.40 3.40 -5.12
C CYS A 87 5.09 2.89 -5.75
N VAL A 88 4.06 2.61 -4.94
CA VAL A 88 2.73 2.22 -5.44
C VAL A 88 2.13 3.33 -6.30
N LYS A 89 2.16 4.58 -5.84
CA LYS A 89 1.68 5.75 -6.62
C LYS A 89 2.38 5.86 -7.97
N LYS A 90 3.73 5.82 -7.97
CA LYS A 90 4.54 5.91 -9.20
C LYS A 90 4.22 4.79 -10.20
N LEU A 91 4.10 3.55 -9.74
CA LEU A 91 3.75 2.41 -10.59
C LEU A 91 2.32 2.53 -11.11
N SER A 92 1.38 2.93 -10.27
CA SER A 92 -0.02 3.10 -10.65
C SER A 92 -0.20 4.19 -11.70
N LEU A 93 0.55 5.29 -11.62
CA LEU A 93 0.58 6.34 -12.64
C LEU A 93 1.22 5.83 -13.94
N LYS A 94 2.37 5.16 -13.85
CA LYS A 94 3.11 4.67 -15.03
C LYS A 94 2.29 3.69 -15.89
N TYR A 95 1.45 2.88 -15.25
CA TYR A 95 0.69 1.82 -15.92
C TYR A 95 -0.82 2.10 -15.97
N ASP A 96 -1.23 3.35 -15.72
CA ASP A 96 -2.63 3.80 -15.74
C ASP A 96 -3.59 2.97 -14.87
N TYR A 97 -3.12 2.53 -13.72
CA TYR A 97 -3.95 1.84 -12.73
C TYR A 97 -4.65 2.84 -11.79
N GLY A 98 -5.55 3.65 -12.33
CA GLY A 98 -6.16 4.75 -11.61
C GLY A 98 -6.90 4.37 -10.32
N TYR A 99 -7.55 3.18 -10.26
CA TYR A 99 -8.12 2.66 -9.01
C TYR A 99 -7.03 2.40 -7.95
N LYS A 100 -5.93 1.77 -8.34
CA LYS A 100 -4.79 1.52 -7.44
C LYS A 100 -4.13 2.83 -6.98
N LEU A 101 -4.08 3.83 -7.85
CA LEU A 101 -3.58 5.16 -7.51
C LEU A 101 -4.46 5.81 -6.44
N CYS A 102 -5.78 5.81 -6.62
CA CYS A 102 -6.72 6.36 -5.65
C CYS A 102 -6.55 5.71 -4.26
N ILE A 103 -6.45 4.37 -4.24
CA ILE A 103 -6.25 3.64 -2.99
C ILE A 103 -4.88 3.99 -2.37
N ALA A 104 -3.81 4.09 -3.16
CA ALA A 104 -2.49 4.44 -2.64
C ALA A 104 -2.47 5.83 -1.99
N ILE A 105 -3.16 6.81 -2.59
CA ILE A 105 -3.29 8.15 -2.02
C ILE A 105 -4.08 8.11 -0.69
N ASN A 106 -5.14 7.30 -0.62
CA ASN A 106 -5.89 7.09 0.62
C ASN A 106 -5.03 6.39 1.70
N ASP A 107 -4.25 5.38 1.33
CA ASP A 107 -3.34 4.69 2.25
C ASP A 107 -2.28 5.67 2.80
N MET A 108 -1.80 6.60 1.97
CA MET A 108 -0.87 7.66 2.38
C MET A 108 -1.50 8.56 3.45
N SER A 109 -2.77 8.93 3.29
CA SER A 109 -3.49 9.70 4.29
C SER A 109 -3.55 8.99 5.65
N TRP A 110 -3.82 7.67 5.64
CA TRP A 110 -3.82 6.87 6.86
C TRP A 110 -2.45 6.86 7.53
N ILE A 111 -1.36 6.71 6.76
CA ILE A 111 0.00 6.69 7.29
C ILE A 111 0.36 8.05 7.93
N TYR A 112 0.09 9.16 7.24
CA TYR A 112 0.37 10.50 7.78
C TYR A 112 -0.46 10.84 9.00
N ARG A 113 -1.70 10.37 9.08
CA ARG A 113 -2.51 10.52 10.27
C ARG A 113 -1.91 9.80 11.47
N ASN A 114 -1.49 8.55 11.31
CA ASN A 114 -0.85 7.79 12.38
C ASN A 114 0.50 8.42 12.77
N LEU A 115 1.24 8.96 11.81
CA LEU A 115 2.48 9.68 12.05
C LEU A 115 2.21 10.96 12.87
N TYR A 116 1.14 11.70 12.57
CA TYR A 116 0.69 12.83 13.36
C TYR A 116 0.32 12.41 14.79
N GLU A 117 -0.45 11.35 14.96
CA GLU A 117 -0.84 10.85 16.28
C GLU A 117 0.40 10.45 17.14
N ASN A 118 1.49 10.02 16.48
CA ASN A 118 2.73 9.61 17.14
C ASN A 118 3.69 10.78 17.42
N GLU A 119 3.86 11.70 16.47
CA GLU A 119 4.86 12.78 16.54
C GLU A 119 4.25 14.16 16.84
N LEU A 120 2.92 14.31 16.81
CA LEU A 120 2.15 15.53 17.08
C LEU A 120 2.54 16.73 16.21
N GLN A 121 3.10 16.50 15.01
CA GLN A 121 3.46 17.56 14.07
C GLN A 121 2.27 17.90 13.17
N GLU A 122 1.74 19.11 13.26
CA GLU A 122 0.60 19.62 12.48
C GLU A 122 0.80 19.48 10.96
N GLU A 123 2.04 19.50 10.49
CA GLU A 123 2.36 19.29 9.10
C GLU A 123 1.84 17.93 8.62
N TYR A 124 2.03 16.86 9.40
CA TYR A 124 1.57 15.52 9.04
C TYR A 124 0.04 15.41 9.00
N TYR A 125 -0.64 16.10 9.92
CA TYR A 125 -2.10 16.20 9.88
C TYR A 125 -2.58 16.83 8.57
N ASN A 126 -1.99 17.96 8.21
CA ASN A 126 -2.35 18.70 7.00
C ASN A 126 -2.05 17.91 5.72
N ILE A 127 -0.90 17.25 5.64
CA ILE A 127 -0.57 16.37 4.52
C ILE A 127 -1.57 15.21 4.43
N GLY A 128 -1.88 14.54 5.54
CA GLY A 128 -2.85 13.45 5.57
C GLY A 128 -4.23 13.89 5.08
N LYS A 129 -4.68 15.04 5.55
CA LYS A 129 -5.95 15.66 5.14
C LYS A 129 -5.97 15.95 3.64
N GLN A 130 -4.90 16.51 3.11
CA GLN A 130 -4.77 16.80 1.67
C GLN A 130 -4.77 15.53 0.82
N GLN A 131 -4.03 14.49 1.22
CA GLN A 131 -4.02 13.20 0.50
C GLN A 131 -5.42 12.58 0.46
N TYR A 132 -6.17 12.66 1.57
CA TYR A 132 -7.53 12.14 1.62
C TYR A 132 -8.45 12.85 0.62
N ARG A 133 -8.39 14.19 0.58
CA ARG A 133 -9.15 15.01 -0.41
C ARG A 133 -8.75 14.65 -1.84
N GLN A 134 -7.46 14.49 -2.13
CA GLN A 134 -6.99 14.07 -3.46
C GLN A 134 -7.56 12.71 -3.87
N ALA A 135 -7.58 11.73 -2.96
CA ALA A 135 -8.17 10.41 -3.23
C ALA A 135 -9.68 10.53 -3.55
N TYR A 136 -10.40 11.35 -2.80
CA TYR A 136 -11.83 11.59 -3.02
C TYR A 136 -12.11 12.20 -4.40
N TYR A 137 -11.41 13.29 -4.76
CA TYR A 137 -11.60 13.93 -6.06
C TYR A 137 -11.19 13.03 -7.23
N LEU A 138 -10.15 12.22 -7.05
CA LEU A 138 -9.75 11.23 -8.05
C LEU A 138 -10.83 10.16 -8.24
N ALA A 139 -11.46 9.69 -7.16
CA ALA A 139 -12.58 8.74 -7.24
C ALA A 139 -13.77 9.35 -7.99
N LEU A 140 -14.13 10.62 -7.72
CA LEU A 140 -15.19 11.33 -8.44
C LEU A 140 -14.87 11.49 -9.92
N ALA A 141 -13.65 11.93 -10.26
CA ALA A 141 -13.22 12.11 -11.65
C ALA A 141 -13.28 10.79 -12.45
N ARG A 142 -13.11 9.66 -11.77
CA ARG A 142 -13.23 8.31 -12.35
C ARG A 142 -14.66 7.76 -12.33
N LYS A 143 -15.61 8.51 -11.83
CA LYS A 143 -17.02 8.09 -11.67
C LYS A 143 -17.18 6.85 -10.76
N ASP A 144 -16.24 6.63 -9.85
CA ASP A 144 -16.33 5.59 -8.82
C ASP A 144 -17.08 6.15 -7.59
N ASN A 145 -18.39 6.24 -7.71
CA ASN A 145 -19.25 6.84 -6.69
C ASN A 145 -19.21 6.04 -5.37
N ILE A 146 -19.02 4.72 -5.44
CA ILE A 146 -18.94 3.86 -4.26
C ILE A 146 -17.67 4.19 -3.46
N LEU A 147 -16.54 4.30 -4.14
CA LEU A 147 -15.29 4.68 -3.50
C LEU A 147 -15.32 6.12 -3.00
N ALA A 148 -15.86 7.05 -3.79
CA ALA A 148 -16.01 8.45 -3.41
C ALA A 148 -16.83 8.59 -2.10
N GLU A 149 -17.98 7.90 -2.00
CA GLU A 149 -18.80 7.93 -0.79
C GLU A 149 -18.08 7.34 0.44
N LYS A 150 -17.37 6.23 0.27
CA LYS A 150 -16.52 5.66 1.34
C LYS A 150 -15.45 6.64 1.81
N LEU A 151 -14.81 7.34 0.88
CA LEU A 151 -13.79 8.32 1.19
C LEU A 151 -14.40 9.54 1.89
N LYS A 152 -15.55 10.05 1.44
CA LYS A 152 -16.26 11.14 2.09
C LYS A 152 -16.58 10.82 3.55
N ASN A 153 -17.21 9.67 3.78
CA ASN A 153 -17.58 9.24 5.13
C ASN A 153 -16.36 9.01 6.02
N GLY A 154 -15.28 8.46 5.48
CA GLY A 154 -14.01 8.30 6.18
C GLY A 154 -13.37 9.65 6.54
N TYR A 155 -13.38 10.61 5.62
CA TYR A 155 -12.85 11.94 5.86
C TYR A 155 -13.58 12.65 7.01
N GLN A 156 -14.92 12.66 6.96
CA GLN A 156 -15.75 13.24 8.03
C GLN A 156 -15.45 12.60 9.39
N ARG A 157 -15.33 11.27 9.42
CA ARG A 157 -15.03 10.53 10.64
C ARG A 157 -13.64 10.87 11.22
N PHE A 158 -12.63 11.05 10.35
CA PHE A 158 -11.25 11.23 10.80
C PHE A 158 -10.87 12.67 11.05
N TYR A 159 -11.38 13.61 10.25
CA TYR A 159 -11.02 15.02 10.32
C TYR A 159 -12.12 15.90 10.90
N GLN A 160 -13.27 15.29 11.28
CA GLN A 160 -14.41 15.98 11.89
C GLN A 160 -14.87 17.24 11.10
N SER A 161 -14.69 17.19 9.79
CA SER A 161 -15.05 18.28 8.88
C SER A 161 -15.56 17.70 7.57
N ASP A 162 -16.34 18.49 6.82
CA ASP A 162 -16.77 18.11 5.49
C ASP A 162 -15.64 18.32 4.46
N ILE A 163 -15.65 17.49 3.42
CA ILE A 163 -14.83 17.76 2.24
C ILE A 163 -15.51 18.94 1.51
N GLU A 164 -14.84 20.09 1.51
CA GLU A 164 -15.29 21.23 0.71
C GLU A 164 -15.32 20.84 -0.76
N ILE A 165 -16.48 20.98 -1.39
CA ILE A 165 -16.65 20.80 -2.83
C ILE A 165 -16.20 22.10 -3.46
N VAL A 166 -15.05 22.08 -4.13
CA VAL A 166 -14.50 23.18 -4.90
C VAL A 166 -15.05 23.13 -6.33
#